data_f80a8f1386a3dc3f4d88cedb5305f519
#
_entry.id   f80a8f1386a3dc3f4d88cedb5305f519
#
_cell.length_a   1.000
_cell.length_b   1.000
_cell.length_c   1.000
_cell.angle_alpha   90.00
_cell.angle_beta   90.00
_cell.angle_gamma   90.00
#
_symmetry.space_group_name_H-M   'P 1'
#
loop_
_entity.id
_entity.type
_entity.pdbx_description
1 polymer ?
#
loop_
_entity_poly.entity_id
_entity_poly.type
_entity_poly.pdbx_seq_one_letter_code
_entity_poly.pdbx_strand_id
1 'polypeptide(L)'
;MINKKGIIMNHVAQLLSIDKIHRLGYTGRGIVIAVPDTGCFPHKLIKQNIIHFEDFIQYKALPYDDNSHGTHVCGILCANKGTGPIYGIAPDAGIIPLKVLEHDGTTKSEKLMEVINWILNNYKKYNIRIVNISIGMPSTTCADENSVLVKAVNSLWDAGLVVVASADNDGPDSYTITTPGISRKIITVGSNEKLTTVNPYGKISTRYSSQGPTHCNIPKPDILTVGNKIISCANRPGHYSTKSGTSMSTPIVSGAAALILSYDPMLSNIRIKELLCNFSDNKELDIARLFF
;
A
#
# COMPACT_ATOMS: atom_id res chain seq x y z
N MET A 1 -22.99 6.17 10.48
CA MET A 1 -22.64 7.19 11.50
C MET A 1 -21.12 7.27 11.57
N ILE A 2 -20.54 8.34 11.04
CA ILE A 2 -19.10 8.61 11.14
C ILE A 2 -18.85 9.05 12.58
N ASN A 3 -18.39 8.12 13.40
CA ASN A 3 -18.04 8.43 14.78
C ASN A 3 -16.71 9.21 14.78
N LYS A 4 -16.55 10.22 15.61
CA LYS A 4 -15.33 11.06 15.74
C LYS A 4 -14.03 10.26 16.01
N LYS A 5 -14.08 8.92 16.11
CA LYS A 5 -13.00 8.00 16.53
C LYS A 5 -12.22 7.31 15.41
N GLY A 6 -12.54 7.54 14.12
CA GLY A 6 -11.84 6.90 13.00
C GLY A 6 -12.66 5.81 12.30
N ILE A 7 -12.23 5.44 11.08
CA ILE A 7 -12.85 4.39 10.27
C ILE A 7 -12.19 3.05 10.62
N ILE A 8 -12.95 2.13 11.20
CA ILE A 8 -12.46 0.78 11.50
C ILE A 8 -12.33 0.00 10.17
N MET A 9 -11.27 -0.80 10.01
CA MET A 9 -11.05 -1.61 8.80
C MET A 9 -12.25 -2.48 8.41
N ASN A 10 -13.05 -2.94 9.36
CA ASN A 10 -14.31 -3.63 9.08
C ASN A 10 -15.28 -2.78 8.26
N HIS A 11 -15.30 -1.45 8.47
CA HIS A 11 -16.11 -0.53 7.68
C HIS A 11 -15.55 -0.34 6.27
N VAL A 12 -14.23 -0.27 6.11
CA VAL A 12 -13.57 -0.28 4.79
C VAL A 12 -13.93 -1.55 4.03
N ALA A 13 -13.86 -2.70 4.67
CA ALA A 13 -14.23 -3.99 4.08
C ALA A 13 -15.71 -4.04 3.67
N GLN A 14 -16.60 -3.41 4.44
CA GLN A 14 -18.03 -3.29 4.08
C GLN A 14 -18.24 -2.37 2.88
N LEU A 15 -17.59 -1.19 2.85
CA LEU A 15 -17.67 -0.24 1.73
C LEU A 15 -17.25 -0.89 0.41
N LEU A 16 -16.18 -1.70 0.45
CA LEU A 16 -15.65 -2.39 -0.72
C LEU A 16 -16.26 -3.79 -0.94
N SER A 17 -17.29 -4.17 -0.18
CA SER A 17 -17.94 -5.49 -0.24
C SER A 17 -16.99 -6.69 -0.04
N ILE A 18 -15.85 -6.47 0.65
CA ILE A 18 -14.81 -7.49 0.89
C ILE A 18 -15.36 -8.72 1.60
N ASP A 19 -16.29 -8.54 2.54
CA ASP A 19 -16.95 -9.64 3.24
C ASP A 19 -17.67 -10.62 2.29
N LYS A 20 -18.24 -10.12 1.19
CA LYS A 20 -18.88 -10.97 0.18
C LYS A 20 -17.82 -11.78 -0.58
N ILE A 21 -16.71 -11.14 -0.94
CA ILE A 21 -15.59 -11.78 -1.65
C ILE A 21 -14.95 -12.87 -0.78
N HIS A 22 -14.75 -12.59 0.51
CA HIS A 22 -14.24 -13.59 1.47
C HIS A 22 -15.18 -14.79 1.62
N ARG A 23 -16.52 -14.59 1.56
CA ARG A 23 -17.49 -15.72 1.60
C ARG A 23 -17.41 -16.60 0.36
N LEU A 24 -16.93 -16.10 -0.77
CA LEU A 24 -16.62 -16.91 -1.96
C LEU A 24 -15.29 -17.68 -1.84
N GLY A 25 -14.53 -17.49 -0.75
CA GLY A 25 -13.27 -18.18 -0.50
C GLY A 25 -12.03 -17.40 -0.97
N TYR A 26 -12.19 -16.21 -1.57
CA TYR A 26 -11.08 -15.41 -2.04
C TYR A 26 -10.58 -14.50 -0.91
N THR A 27 -9.45 -14.89 -0.31
CA THR A 27 -8.89 -14.27 0.91
C THR A 27 -7.44 -13.85 0.76
N GLY A 28 -6.88 -13.93 -0.45
CA GLY A 28 -5.45 -13.69 -0.72
C GLY A 28 -4.56 -14.91 -0.45
N ARG A 29 -5.14 -16.07 -0.17
CA ARG A 29 -4.39 -17.31 0.12
C ARG A 29 -3.46 -17.67 -1.05
N GLY A 30 -2.20 -18.01 -0.72
CA GLY A 30 -1.16 -18.36 -1.69
C GLY A 30 -0.46 -17.16 -2.33
N ILE A 31 -0.88 -15.94 -2.03
CA ILE A 31 -0.26 -14.70 -2.53
C ILE A 31 0.66 -14.11 -1.47
N VAL A 32 1.85 -13.71 -1.89
CA VAL A 32 2.85 -13.06 -1.02
C VAL A 32 3.07 -11.63 -1.46
N ILE A 33 3.07 -10.71 -0.48
CA ILE A 33 3.21 -9.27 -0.66
C ILE A 33 4.51 -8.82 0.02
N ALA A 34 5.44 -8.25 -0.73
CA ALA A 34 6.59 -7.55 -0.16
C ALA A 34 6.18 -6.14 0.29
N VAL A 35 6.61 -5.73 1.48
CA VAL A 35 6.24 -4.46 2.11
C VAL A 35 7.50 -3.71 2.56
N PRO A 36 8.17 -2.96 1.67
CA PRO A 36 9.19 -1.98 2.05
C PRO A 36 8.57 -0.88 2.91
N ASP A 37 8.99 -0.77 4.20
CA ASP A 37 8.42 0.20 5.15
C ASP A 37 9.31 0.32 6.42
N THR A 38 8.78 0.80 7.55
CA THR A 38 9.48 0.92 8.84
C THR A 38 9.72 -0.40 9.57
N GLY A 39 9.34 -1.52 8.96
CA GLY A 39 9.34 -2.85 9.56
C GLY A 39 7.93 -3.34 9.88
N CYS A 40 7.84 -4.37 10.71
CA CYS A 40 6.54 -4.90 11.16
C CYS A 40 6.68 -5.52 12.56
N PHE A 41 5.94 -4.99 13.52
CA PHE A 41 5.80 -5.62 14.82
C PHE A 41 4.93 -6.89 14.68
N PRO A 42 5.31 -8.05 15.25
CA PRO A 42 4.54 -9.29 15.13
C PRO A 42 3.27 -9.25 15.99
N HIS A 43 2.37 -8.33 15.65
CA HIS A 43 1.06 -8.19 16.29
C HIS A 43 0.22 -9.46 16.13
N LYS A 44 -0.58 -9.83 17.14
CA LYS A 44 -1.33 -11.10 17.18
C LYS A 44 -2.21 -11.35 15.94
N LEU A 45 -2.66 -10.32 15.24
CA LEU A 45 -3.51 -10.42 14.05
C LEU A 45 -2.73 -10.59 12.74
N ILE A 46 -1.42 -10.37 12.72
CA ILE A 46 -0.60 -10.42 11.49
C ILE A 46 0.63 -11.33 11.61
N LYS A 47 1.03 -11.74 12.81
CA LYS A 47 2.26 -12.50 13.02
C LYS A 47 2.35 -13.80 12.22
N GLN A 48 1.23 -14.48 12.01
CA GLN A 48 1.17 -15.74 11.25
C GLN A 48 1.27 -15.52 9.73
N ASN A 49 1.05 -14.30 9.26
CA ASN A 49 1.17 -13.94 7.86
C ASN A 49 2.61 -13.56 7.48
N ILE A 50 3.49 -13.29 8.46
CA ILE A 50 4.90 -12.95 8.22
C ILE A 50 5.64 -14.22 7.80
N ILE A 51 5.97 -14.30 6.50
CA ILE A 51 6.69 -15.44 5.92
C ILE A 51 8.20 -15.27 6.10
N HIS A 52 8.69 -14.06 5.94
CA HIS A 52 10.08 -13.67 6.08
C HIS A 52 10.14 -12.20 6.52
N PHE A 53 11.29 -11.80 7.07
CA PHE A 53 11.58 -10.42 7.44
C PHE A 53 13.03 -10.11 7.06
N GLU A 54 13.28 -8.91 6.53
CA GLU A 54 14.63 -8.43 6.26
C GLU A 54 14.77 -6.99 6.74
N ASP A 55 15.90 -6.72 7.42
CA ASP A 55 16.21 -5.40 7.99
C ASP A 55 17.45 -4.81 7.29
N PHE A 56 17.24 -3.77 6.48
CA PHE A 56 18.29 -3.07 5.75
C PHE A 56 18.89 -1.90 6.54
N ILE A 57 18.38 -1.66 7.76
CA ILE A 57 18.80 -0.53 8.62
C ILE A 57 19.76 -0.99 9.71
N GLN A 58 19.32 -1.94 10.56
CA GLN A 58 20.09 -2.42 11.71
C GLN A 58 20.48 -3.91 11.58
N TYR A 59 20.08 -4.56 10.46
CA TYR A 59 20.40 -5.97 10.16
C TYR A 59 19.96 -6.96 11.25
N LYS A 60 18.83 -6.66 11.92
CA LYS A 60 18.23 -7.57 12.91
C LYS A 60 17.47 -8.70 12.24
N ALA A 61 17.60 -9.90 12.77
CA ALA A 61 16.95 -11.09 12.22
C ALA A 61 15.46 -11.23 12.58
N LEU A 62 15.01 -10.62 13.68
CA LEU A 62 13.64 -10.76 14.15
C LEU A 62 12.78 -9.56 13.76
N PRO A 63 11.51 -9.79 13.36
CA PRO A 63 10.60 -8.71 12.98
C PRO A 63 10.37 -7.72 14.13
N TYR A 64 10.52 -6.44 13.82
CA TYR A 64 10.21 -5.32 14.70
C TYR A 64 9.80 -4.08 13.89
N ASP A 65 9.22 -3.11 14.57
CA ASP A 65 8.88 -1.81 14.00
C ASP A 65 9.00 -0.76 15.11
N ASP A 66 9.88 0.18 14.95
CA ASP A 66 10.18 1.26 15.91
C ASP A 66 9.45 2.58 15.60
N ASN A 67 8.59 2.59 14.55
CA ASN A 67 7.79 3.73 14.12
C ASN A 67 6.28 3.46 14.23
N SER A 68 5.82 2.26 13.87
CA SER A 68 4.40 1.82 13.77
C SER A 68 3.76 2.02 12.38
N HIS A 69 4.42 2.63 11.39
CA HIS A 69 3.83 2.82 10.07
C HIS A 69 3.70 1.49 9.33
N GLY A 70 4.77 0.73 9.21
CA GLY A 70 4.76 -0.55 8.51
C GLY A 70 3.84 -1.60 9.16
N THR A 71 3.77 -1.64 10.51
CA THR A 71 2.83 -2.50 11.23
C THR A 71 1.38 -2.14 10.89
N HIS A 72 1.08 -0.85 10.78
CA HIS A 72 -0.24 -0.36 10.41
C HIS A 72 -0.61 -0.76 8.97
N VAL A 73 0.31 -0.58 8.02
CA VAL A 73 0.19 -1.01 6.62
C VAL A 73 -0.05 -2.51 6.52
N CYS A 74 0.75 -3.33 7.20
CA CYS A 74 0.59 -4.78 7.25
C CYS A 74 -0.78 -5.20 7.84
N GLY A 75 -1.26 -4.47 8.84
CA GLY A 75 -2.60 -4.71 9.40
C GLY A 75 -3.74 -4.44 8.41
N ILE A 76 -3.63 -3.40 7.59
CA ILE A 76 -4.59 -3.13 6.50
C ILE A 76 -4.56 -4.25 5.46
N LEU A 77 -3.37 -4.73 5.10
CA LEU A 77 -3.21 -5.82 4.14
C LEU A 77 -3.83 -7.12 4.63
N CYS A 78 -3.40 -7.62 5.79
CA CYS A 78 -3.61 -9.02 6.15
C CYS A 78 -3.96 -9.29 7.61
N ALA A 79 -4.46 -8.29 8.39
CA ALA A 79 -4.93 -8.61 9.74
C ALA A 79 -5.96 -9.76 9.68
N ASN A 80 -5.72 -10.81 10.47
CA ASN A 80 -6.55 -12.01 10.48
C ASN A 80 -7.95 -11.70 11.02
N LYS A 81 -8.96 -12.36 10.45
CA LYS A 81 -10.39 -12.24 10.82
C LYS A 81 -10.75 -12.87 12.18
N GLY A 82 -9.79 -13.09 13.08
CA GLY A 82 -9.99 -13.70 14.39
C GLY A 82 -10.79 -12.83 15.37
N THR A 83 -10.42 -12.87 16.64
CA THR A 83 -11.12 -12.21 17.75
C THR A 83 -10.89 -10.70 17.87
N GLY A 84 -10.20 -10.08 16.89
CA GLY A 84 -9.87 -8.66 16.89
C GLY A 84 -10.99 -7.77 16.33
N PRO A 85 -10.96 -6.46 16.63
CA PRO A 85 -11.94 -5.50 16.11
C PRO A 85 -11.73 -5.14 14.64
N ILE A 86 -10.64 -5.59 14.03
CA ILE A 86 -10.25 -5.29 12.65
C ILE A 86 -9.86 -6.58 11.92
N TYR A 87 -10.01 -6.58 10.59
CA TYR A 87 -9.41 -7.56 9.70
C TYR A 87 -8.94 -6.88 8.39
N GLY A 88 -7.91 -7.45 7.77
CA GLY A 88 -7.30 -6.93 6.55
C GLY A 88 -8.11 -7.24 5.30
N ILE A 89 -7.71 -6.62 4.19
CA ILE A 89 -8.34 -6.81 2.88
C ILE A 89 -8.09 -8.25 2.39
N ALA A 90 -6.87 -8.78 2.56
CA ALA A 90 -6.45 -10.12 2.15
C ALA A 90 -5.90 -10.91 3.37
N PRO A 91 -6.77 -11.38 4.28
CA PRO A 91 -6.36 -11.89 5.60
C PRO A 91 -5.53 -13.18 5.54
N ASP A 92 -5.57 -13.93 4.45
CA ASP A 92 -4.76 -15.15 4.26
C ASP A 92 -3.54 -14.92 3.34
N ALA A 93 -3.27 -13.68 2.92
CA ALA A 93 -2.05 -13.36 2.18
C ALA A 93 -0.82 -13.41 3.10
N GLY A 94 0.29 -13.94 2.57
CA GLY A 94 1.59 -13.84 3.22
C GLY A 94 2.21 -12.45 3.02
N ILE A 95 2.97 -11.99 4.00
CA ILE A 95 3.72 -10.73 3.90
C ILE A 95 5.20 -10.95 4.16
N ILE A 96 6.02 -10.15 3.48
CA ILE A 96 7.46 -10.02 3.73
C ILE A 96 7.73 -8.55 4.03
N PRO A 97 7.72 -8.15 5.30
CA PRO A 97 8.12 -6.81 5.68
C PRO A 97 9.64 -6.64 5.47
N LEU A 98 9.98 -5.56 4.75
CA LEU A 98 11.36 -5.18 4.43
C LEU A 98 11.62 -3.83 5.09
N LYS A 99 12.32 -3.84 6.24
CA LYS A 99 12.60 -2.59 6.95
C LYS A 99 13.66 -1.79 6.22
N VAL A 100 13.22 -0.71 5.62
CA VAL A 100 14.04 0.22 4.82
C VAL A 100 13.94 1.66 5.32
N LEU A 101 12.96 1.95 6.18
CA LEU A 101 12.79 3.25 6.81
C LEU A 101 13.33 3.23 8.24
N GLU A 102 13.99 4.32 8.62
CA GLU A 102 14.41 4.60 9.99
C GLU A 102 13.20 4.80 10.92
N HIS A 103 13.46 4.92 12.22
CA HIS A 103 12.43 5.16 13.24
C HIS A 103 11.62 6.45 13.02
N ASP A 104 12.19 7.44 12.34
CA ASP A 104 11.53 8.70 11.98
C ASP A 104 10.78 8.66 10.64
N GLY A 105 10.82 7.52 9.93
CA GLY A 105 10.18 7.32 8.62
C GLY A 105 11.03 7.76 7.44
N THR A 106 12.27 8.21 7.66
CA THR A 106 13.18 8.61 6.57
C THR A 106 13.97 7.42 6.01
N THR A 107 14.50 7.58 4.81
CA THR A 107 15.41 6.62 4.18
C THR A 107 16.31 7.29 3.15
N LYS A 108 17.36 6.58 2.74
CA LYS A 108 18.22 6.98 1.64
C LYS A 108 17.86 6.20 0.38
N SER A 109 18.04 6.84 -0.79
CA SER A 109 17.75 6.20 -2.10
C SER A 109 18.53 4.89 -2.29
N GLU A 110 19.76 4.82 -1.77
CA GLU A 110 20.59 3.61 -1.84
C GLU A 110 19.92 2.42 -1.13
N LYS A 111 19.30 2.68 0.02
CA LYS A 111 18.59 1.64 0.78
C LYS A 111 17.34 1.13 0.04
N LEU A 112 16.61 2.02 -0.63
CA LEU A 112 15.49 1.62 -1.49
C LEU A 112 15.99 0.74 -2.65
N MET A 113 17.15 1.06 -3.24
CA MET A 113 17.75 0.24 -4.29
C MET A 113 18.20 -1.14 -3.78
N GLU A 114 18.78 -1.22 -2.57
CA GLU A 114 19.12 -2.51 -1.93
C GLU A 114 17.88 -3.40 -1.79
N VAL A 115 16.76 -2.83 -1.31
CA VAL A 115 15.49 -3.55 -1.15
C VAL A 115 14.91 -4.02 -2.49
N ILE A 116 14.92 -3.17 -3.52
CA ILE A 116 14.42 -3.54 -4.85
C ILE A 116 15.25 -4.68 -5.43
N ASN A 117 16.57 -4.61 -5.31
CA ASN A 117 17.47 -5.68 -5.74
C ASN A 117 17.23 -6.97 -4.95
N TRP A 118 16.99 -6.87 -3.64
CA TRP A 118 16.65 -8.05 -2.82
C TRP A 118 15.34 -8.69 -3.30
N ILE A 119 14.30 -7.89 -3.59
CA ILE A 119 13.03 -8.40 -4.11
C ILE A 119 13.25 -9.12 -5.45
N LEU A 120 13.98 -8.52 -6.40
CA LEU A 120 14.29 -9.10 -7.70
C LEU A 120 15.04 -10.44 -7.59
N ASN A 121 15.92 -10.58 -6.62
CA ASN A 121 16.67 -11.82 -6.39
C ASN A 121 15.86 -12.90 -5.65
N ASN A 122 14.78 -12.52 -4.95
CA ASN A 122 14.08 -13.41 -4.03
C ASN A 122 12.60 -13.65 -4.38
N TYR A 123 12.00 -12.91 -5.34
CA TYR A 123 10.55 -13.01 -5.61
C TYR A 123 10.11 -14.41 -6.02
N LYS A 124 10.92 -15.15 -6.77
CA LYS A 124 10.61 -16.54 -7.14
C LYS A 124 10.69 -17.48 -5.94
N LYS A 125 11.73 -17.30 -5.09
CA LYS A 125 11.94 -18.12 -3.90
C LYS A 125 10.78 -18.05 -2.91
N TYR A 126 10.25 -16.86 -2.70
CA TYR A 126 9.15 -16.61 -1.75
C TYR A 126 7.78 -16.49 -2.41
N ASN A 127 7.68 -16.71 -3.72
CA ASN A 127 6.45 -16.51 -4.50
C ASN A 127 5.83 -15.11 -4.32
N ILE A 128 6.69 -14.06 -4.28
CA ILE A 128 6.20 -12.68 -4.19
C ILE A 128 5.48 -12.34 -5.49
N ARG A 129 4.25 -11.86 -5.39
CA ARG A 129 3.43 -11.44 -6.52
C ARG A 129 3.13 -9.94 -6.52
N ILE A 130 3.19 -9.31 -5.35
CA ILE A 130 2.82 -7.91 -5.16
C ILE A 130 3.91 -7.21 -4.35
N VAL A 131 4.18 -5.94 -4.67
CA VAL A 131 5.04 -5.05 -3.89
C VAL A 131 4.22 -3.82 -3.50
N ASN A 132 4.04 -3.60 -2.20
CA ASN A 132 3.35 -2.44 -1.63
C ASN A 132 4.35 -1.39 -1.18
N ILE A 133 4.38 -0.23 -1.83
CA ILE A 133 5.32 0.86 -1.57
C ILE A 133 4.55 2.08 -1.03
N SER A 134 4.53 2.24 0.28
CA SER A 134 3.89 3.37 0.96
C SER A 134 4.89 4.48 1.31
N ILE A 135 5.84 4.74 0.39
CA ILE A 135 6.95 5.68 0.53
C ILE A 135 6.97 6.59 -0.70
N GLY A 136 7.20 7.88 -0.51
CA GLY A 136 7.37 8.86 -1.58
C GLY A 136 8.59 9.75 -1.40
N MET A 137 9.15 10.20 -2.52
CA MET A 137 10.20 11.24 -2.60
C MET A 137 9.73 12.32 -3.58
N PRO A 138 9.93 13.61 -3.28
CA PRO A 138 9.48 14.69 -4.14
C PRO A 138 9.92 14.52 -5.60
N SER A 139 9.03 14.87 -6.54
CA SER A 139 9.30 14.92 -7.97
C SER A 139 9.03 16.33 -8.46
N THR A 140 10.00 16.95 -9.08
CA THR A 140 9.96 18.37 -9.45
C THR A 140 10.11 18.62 -10.94
N THR A 141 10.50 17.60 -11.72
CA THR A 141 10.76 17.71 -13.15
C THR A 141 10.30 16.47 -13.92
N CYS A 142 10.11 16.60 -15.24
CA CYS A 142 9.84 15.46 -16.10
C CYS A 142 11.02 14.44 -16.12
N ALA A 143 12.25 14.91 -15.90
CA ALA A 143 13.43 14.04 -15.85
C ALA A 143 13.35 12.98 -14.73
N ASP A 144 12.57 13.24 -13.67
CA ASP A 144 12.39 12.32 -12.54
C ASP A 144 11.74 10.99 -12.95
N GLU A 145 10.97 10.96 -14.06
CA GLU A 145 10.45 9.69 -14.62
C GLU A 145 11.57 8.75 -15.10
N ASN A 146 12.75 9.29 -15.37
CA ASN A 146 13.95 8.53 -15.72
C ASN A 146 14.90 8.34 -14.53
N SER A 147 14.48 8.74 -13.33
CA SER A 147 15.27 8.57 -12.11
C SER A 147 15.60 7.09 -11.86
N VAL A 148 16.65 6.87 -11.08
CA VAL A 148 17.11 5.52 -10.72
C VAL A 148 16.00 4.76 -10.00
N LEU A 149 15.24 5.43 -9.11
CA LEU A 149 14.16 4.80 -8.35
C LEU A 149 12.98 4.40 -9.24
N VAL A 150 12.57 5.25 -10.20
CA VAL A 150 11.52 4.90 -11.17
C VAL A 150 11.94 3.72 -12.04
N LYS A 151 13.17 3.71 -12.53
CA LYS A 151 13.72 2.57 -13.30
C LYS A 151 13.73 1.29 -12.47
N ALA A 152 14.07 1.39 -11.20
CA ALA A 152 14.12 0.26 -10.30
C ALA A 152 12.73 -0.34 -10.03
N VAL A 153 11.70 0.47 -9.74
CA VAL A 153 10.34 -0.04 -9.59
C VAL A 153 9.75 -0.56 -10.91
N ASN A 154 10.17 0.03 -12.04
CA ASN A 154 9.82 -0.48 -13.36
C ASN A 154 10.42 -1.87 -13.61
N SER A 155 11.63 -2.16 -13.10
CA SER A 155 12.24 -3.50 -13.20
C SER A 155 11.43 -4.55 -12.42
N LEU A 156 10.87 -4.19 -11.25
CA LEU A 156 9.92 -5.08 -10.53
C LEU A 156 8.68 -5.38 -11.38
N TRP A 157 8.14 -4.33 -12.01
CA TRP A 157 6.98 -4.47 -12.91
C TRP A 157 7.29 -5.36 -14.11
N ASP A 158 8.44 -5.16 -14.74
CA ASP A 158 8.91 -5.93 -15.91
C ASP A 158 9.21 -7.40 -15.55
N ALA A 159 9.55 -7.67 -14.28
CA ALA A 159 9.66 -9.03 -13.74
C ALA A 159 8.29 -9.72 -13.52
N GLY A 160 7.17 -9.03 -13.79
CA GLY A 160 5.81 -9.55 -13.65
C GLY A 160 5.15 -9.31 -12.30
N LEU A 161 5.77 -8.54 -11.41
CA LEU A 161 5.20 -8.20 -10.11
C LEU A 161 4.17 -7.07 -10.23
N VAL A 162 3.09 -7.15 -9.47
CA VAL A 162 2.16 -6.04 -9.28
C VAL A 162 2.80 -5.05 -8.32
N VAL A 163 3.16 -3.86 -8.80
CA VAL A 163 3.76 -2.80 -7.97
C VAL A 163 2.71 -1.73 -7.70
N VAL A 164 2.43 -1.48 -6.42
CA VAL A 164 1.43 -0.50 -5.96
C VAL A 164 2.15 0.53 -5.10
N ALA A 165 2.07 1.81 -5.47
CA ALA A 165 2.72 2.90 -4.75
C ALA A 165 1.74 3.99 -4.35
N SER A 166 2.03 4.69 -3.26
CA SER A 166 1.27 5.86 -2.83
C SER A 166 1.50 7.06 -3.76
N ALA A 167 0.47 7.88 -3.92
CA ALA A 167 0.57 9.17 -4.62
C ALA A 167 1.29 10.24 -3.79
N ASP A 168 1.34 10.04 -2.47
CA ASP A 168 1.78 10.94 -1.42
C ASP A 168 0.72 11.98 -0.98
N ASN A 169 1.09 12.88 -0.06
CA ASN A 169 0.17 13.72 0.71
C ASN A 169 0.41 15.22 0.53
N ASP A 170 1.04 15.62 -0.57
CA ASP A 170 1.39 17.03 -0.90
C ASP A 170 0.30 17.76 -1.72
N GLY A 171 -0.90 17.12 -1.86
CA GLY A 171 -2.04 17.71 -2.56
C GLY A 171 -2.71 18.86 -1.78
N PRO A 172 -3.73 19.47 -2.38
CA PRO A 172 -4.50 19.03 -3.55
C PRO A 172 -4.02 19.59 -4.90
N ASP A 173 -2.92 20.31 -4.93
CA ASP A 173 -2.46 20.98 -6.14
C ASP A 173 -1.96 19.95 -7.18
N SER A 174 -2.01 20.30 -8.47
CA SER A 174 -1.47 19.50 -9.57
C SER A 174 0.04 19.36 -9.47
N TYR A 175 0.61 18.33 -10.10
CA TYR A 175 2.07 18.07 -10.13
C TYR A 175 2.69 17.72 -8.76
N THR A 176 1.88 17.20 -7.83
CA THR A 176 2.34 16.84 -6.48
C THR A 176 2.56 15.34 -6.29
N ILE A 177 2.34 14.52 -7.33
CA ILE A 177 2.67 13.08 -7.27
C ILE A 177 4.16 12.88 -7.07
N THR A 178 4.53 12.07 -6.08
CA THR A 178 5.93 11.81 -5.75
C THR A 178 6.49 10.58 -6.47
N THR A 179 7.80 10.45 -6.50
CA THR A 179 8.52 9.25 -6.96
C THR A 179 8.42 8.18 -5.87
N PRO A 180 8.09 6.89 -6.17
CA PRO A 180 8.00 6.30 -7.52
C PRO A 180 6.60 6.38 -8.16
N GLY A 181 5.60 6.98 -7.51
CA GLY A 181 4.21 7.06 -7.99
C GLY A 181 4.04 7.72 -9.36
N ILE A 182 5.01 8.51 -9.82
CA ILE A 182 4.99 9.11 -11.17
C ILE A 182 5.15 8.10 -12.30
N SER A 183 5.62 6.87 -12.02
CA SER A 183 5.86 5.86 -13.06
C SER A 183 4.58 5.51 -13.82
N ARG A 184 4.68 5.46 -15.17
CA ARG A 184 3.58 5.04 -16.06
C ARG A 184 3.18 3.59 -15.84
N LYS A 185 4.12 2.73 -15.48
CA LYS A 185 3.91 1.28 -15.42
C LYS A 185 3.13 0.86 -14.20
N ILE A 186 3.56 1.29 -13.01
CA ILE A 186 3.03 0.83 -11.73
C ILE A 186 1.63 1.39 -11.43
N ILE A 187 0.97 0.86 -10.42
CA ILE A 187 -0.32 1.36 -9.92
C ILE A 187 -0.05 2.41 -8.85
N THR A 188 -0.53 3.63 -9.07
CA THR A 188 -0.41 4.75 -8.12
C THR A 188 -1.74 5.01 -7.45
N VAL A 189 -1.75 5.05 -6.12
CA VAL A 189 -2.96 5.12 -5.30
C VAL A 189 -3.05 6.45 -4.57
N GLY A 190 -4.15 7.15 -4.77
CA GLY A 190 -4.53 8.34 -4.01
C GLY A 190 -5.63 8.06 -2.99
N SER A 191 -5.99 9.09 -2.21
CA SER A 191 -7.13 9.06 -1.30
C SER A 191 -8.28 9.94 -1.81
N ASN A 192 -9.50 9.41 -1.78
CA ASN A 192 -10.71 10.11 -2.20
C ASN A 192 -11.35 10.95 -1.09
N GLU A 193 -10.87 10.84 0.14
CA GLU A 193 -11.47 11.50 1.29
C GLU A 193 -10.97 12.92 1.49
N LYS A 194 -11.87 13.76 2.00
CA LYS A 194 -11.56 15.13 2.40
C LYS A 194 -11.10 15.12 3.85
N LEU A 195 -9.87 15.53 4.09
CA LEU A 195 -9.35 15.81 5.41
C LEU A 195 -9.09 17.31 5.52
N THR A 196 -9.69 17.96 6.51
CA THR A 196 -9.34 19.35 6.80
C THR A 196 -7.99 19.39 7.49
N THR A 197 -6.98 19.84 6.79
CA THR A 197 -5.64 20.09 7.32
C THR A 197 -5.35 21.59 7.30
N VAL A 198 -4.61 22.07 8.29
CA VAL A 198 -4.07 23.42 8.32
C VAL A 198 -2.56 23.29 8.18
N ASN A 199 -2.00 23.81 7.10
CA ASN A 199 -0.56 23.80 6.91
C ASN A 199 0.14 24.80 7.85
N PRO A 200 1.49 24.77 8.00
CA PRO A 200 2.23 25.70 8.86
C PRO A 200 2.00 27.19 8.54
N TYR A 201 1.48 27.50 7.35
CA TYR A 201 1.16 28.87 6.90
C TYR A 201 -0.31 29.24 7.11
N GLY A 202 -1.08 28.42 7.85
CA GLY A 202 -2.50 28.69 8.13
C GLY A 202 -3.46 28.38 6.98
N LYS A 203 -2.98 27.83 5.84
CA LYS A 203 -3.85 27.46 4.73
C LYS A 203 -4.65 26.20 5.10
N ILE A 204 -5.96 26.28 5.04
CA ILE A 204 -6.87 25.15 5.24
C ILE A 204 -6.99 24.38 3.94
N SER A 205 -6.62 23.10 3.96
CA SER A 205 -6.86 22.16 2.87
C SER A 205 -7.88 21.11 3.30
N THR A 206 -8.84 20.81 2.43
CA THR A 206 -9.83 19.74 2.62
C THR A 206 -9.46 18.47 1.86
N ARG A 207 -8.40 18.50 1.05
CA ARG A 207 -7.84 17.37 0.33
C ARG A 207 -6.33 17.37 0.55
N TYR A 208 -5.76 16.22 0.82
CA TYR A 208 -4.32 16.06 1.07
C TYR A 208 -3.64 15.15 0.05
N SER A 209 -4.41 14.26 -0.59
CA SER A 209 -3.85 13.33 -1.59
C SER A 209 -3.23 14.10 -2.75
N SER A 210 -1.99 13.77 -3.06
CA SER A 210 -1.28 14.31 -4.21
C SER A 210 -2.03 14.06 -5.51
N GLN A 211 -1.97 15.02 -6.44
CA GLN A 211 -2.71 15.06 -7.68
C GLN A 211 -1.77 15.20 -8.88
N GLY A 212 -2.16 14.52 -9.96
CA GLY A 212 -1.56 14.73 -11.28
C GLY A 212 -2.18 15.91 -12.05
N PRO A 213 -1.77 16.05 -13.32
CA PRO A 213 -0.82 15.19 -14.00
C PRO A 213 0.58 15.25 -13.39
N THR A 214 1.44 14.29 -13.70
CA THR A 214 2.87 14.40 -13.39
C THR A 214 3.53 15.47 -14.26
N HIS A 215 4.77 15.85 -13.97
CA HIS A 215 5.53 16.81 -14.80
C HIS A 215 5.71 16.35 -16.26
N CYS A 216 5.56 15.05 -16.54
CA CYS A 216 5.51 14.47 -17.89
C CYS A 216 4.08 14.33 -18.45
N ASN A 217 3.10 15.02 -17.89
CA ASN A 217 1.69 14.97 -18.29
C ASN A 217 1.06 13.56 -18.21
N ILE A 218 1.53 12.72 -17.30
CA ILE A 218 0.91 11.42 -17.05
C ILE A 218 -0.26 11.59 -16.10
N PRO A 219 -1.47 11.11 -16.44
CA PRO A 219 -2.63 11.21 -15.56
C PRO A 219 -2.48 10.23 -14.37
N LYS A 220 -2.13 10.76 -13.21
CA LYS A 220 -2.02 10.05 -11.92
C LYS A 220 -2.91 10.74 -10.88
N PRO A 221 -3.28 10.09 -9.76
CA PRO A 221 -3.14 8.66 -9.51
C PRO A 221 -4.02 7.81 -10.44
N ASP A 222 -3.72 6.50 -10.53
CA ASP A 222 -4.51 5.54 -11.30
C ASP A 222 -5.83 5.22 -10.58
N ILE A 223 -5.79 5.06 -9.25
CA ILE A 223 -6.89 4.60 -8.41
C ILE A 223 -6.99 5.47 -7.15
N LEU A 224 -8.22 5.69 -6.71
CA LEU A 224 -8.56 6.35 -5.45
C LEU A 224 -9.28 5.37 -4.53
N THR A 225 -8.98 5.41 -3.24
CA THR A 225 -9.74 4.69 -2.21
C THR A 225 -9.65 5.42 -0.87
N VAL A 226 -10.33 4.90 0.16
CA VAL A 226 -10.30 5.49 1.49
C VAL A 226 -8.89 5.46 2.08
N GLY A 227 -8.50 6.51 2.80
CA GLY A 227 -7.18 6.61 3.42
C GLY A 227 -7.17 7.50 4.67
N ASN A 228 -8.34 8.01 5.09
CA ASN A 228 -8.44 8.93 6.20
C ASN A 228 -8.92 8.24 7.46
N LYS A 229 -8.21 8.46 8.58
CA LYS A 229 -8.55 7.95 9.93
C LYS A 229 -8.76 6.43 9.95
N ILE A 230 -7.93 5.70 9.23
CA ILE A 230 -7.95 4.24 9.21
C ILE A 230 -7.41 3.70 10.53
N ILE A 231 -8.16 2.79 11.16
CA ILE A 231 -7.74 2.08 12.37
C ILE A 231 -7.16 0.74 11.97
N SER A 232 -5.90 0.49 12.35
CA SER A 232 -5.20 -0.78 12.08
C SER A 232 -4.26 -1.15 13.22
N CYS A 233 -3.46 -2.22 13.05
CA CYS A 233 -2.51 -2.71 14.04
C CYS A 233 -1.48 -1.63 14.43
N ALA A 234 -1.12 -1.58 15.71
CA ALA A 234 -0.02 -0.77 16.23
C ALA A 234 1.19 -1.65 16.56
N ASN A 235 2.37 -1.03 16.69
CA ASN A 235 3.63 -1.70 17.07
C ASN A 235 3.72 -2.04 18.57
N ARG A 236 2.59 -2.39 19.18
CA ARG A 236 2.48 -2.80 20.59
C ARG A 236 1.50 -3.97 20.72
N PRO A 237 1.74 -4.91 21.66
CA PRO A 237 0.87 -6.06 21.85
C PRO A 237 -0.59 -5.66 22.07
N GLY A 238 -1.49 -6.11 21.19
CA GLY A 238 -2.94 -5.89 21.32
C GLY A 238 -3.44 -4.47 21.12
N HIS A 239 -2.58 -3.51 20.72
CA HIS A 239 -2.97 -2.14 20.47
C HIS A 239 -3.27 -1.87 18.99
N TYR A 240 -4.06 -0.83 18.77
CA TYR A 240 -4.44 -0.33 17.45
C TYR A 240 -4.13 1.17 17.39
N SER A 241 -3.84 1.67 16.20
CA SER A 241 -3.61 3.10 15.96
C SER A 241 -4.44 3.60 14.79
N THR A 242 -4.71 4.90 14.77
CA THR A 242 -5.42 5.57 13.70
C THR A 242 -4.41 6.40 12.91
N LYS A 243 -4.34 6.15 11.61
CA LYS A 243 -3.49 6.91 10.70
C LYS A 243 -4.29 7.41 9.50
N SER A 244 -3.78 8.46 8.83
CA SER A 244 -4.33 9.00 7.60
C SER A 244 -3.21 9.21 6.60
N GLY A 245 -3.50 9.00 5.32
CA GLY A 245 -2.55 9.18 4.24
C GLY A 245 -2.82 8.23 3.08
N THR A 246 -2.29 8.54 1.92
CA THR A 246 -2.27 7.63 0.77
C THR A 246 -1.52 6.33 1.07
N SER A 247 -0.61 6.36 2.05
CA SER A 247 0.04 5.18 2.63
C SER A 247 -0.95 4.18 3.25
N MET A 248 -2.16 4.61 3.63
CA MET A 248 -3.23 3.74 4.12
C MET A 248 -4.14 3.26 2.98
N SER A 249 -4.26 4.04 1.91
CA SER A 249 -4.98 3.65 0.69
C SER A 249 -4.24 2.59 -0.11
N THR A 250 -2.91 2.69 -0.20
CA THR A 250 -2.04 1.80 -0.98
C THR A 250 -2.20 0.31 -0.59
N PRO A 251 -2.15 -0.08 0.69
CA PRO A 251 -2.35 -1.48 1.09
C PRO A 251 -3.78 -1.99 0.83
N ILE A 252 -4.79 -1.13 0.75
CA ILE A 252 -6.14 -1.54 0.35
C ILE A 252 -6.13 -2.02 -1.10
N VAL A 253 -5.47 -1.29 -2.01
CA VAL A 253 -5.35 -1.67 -3.42
C VAL A 253 -4.44 -2.90 -3.59
N SER A 254 -3.35 -2.99 -2.83
CA SER A 254 -2.48 -4.17 -2.81
C SER A 254 -3.23 -5.43 -2.34
N GLY A 255 -4.05 -5.28 -1.30
CA GLY A 255 -4.94 -6.35 -0.82
C GLY A 255 -5.98 -6.74 -1.86
N ALA A 256 -6.59 -5.76 -2.57
CA ALA A 256 -7.51 -6.01 -3.67
C ALA A 256 -6.84 -6.81 -4.79
N ALA A 257 -5.61 -6.45 -5.19
CA ALA A 257 -4.82 -7.21 -6.14
C ALA A 257 -4.57 -8.67 -5.67
N ALA A 258 -4.34 -8.86 -4.35
CA ALA A 258 -4.16 -10.19 -3.79
C ALA A 258 -5.45 -11.04 -3.83
N LEU A 259 -6.63 -10.43 -3.64
CA LEU A 259 -7.92 -11.10 -3.80
C LEU A 259 -8.13 -11.54 -5.26
N ILE A 260 -7.84 -10.67 -6.23
CA ILE A 260 -7.94 -10.98 -7.66
C ILE A 260 -7.00 -12.14 -8.02
N LEU A 261 -5.74 -12.10 -7.56
CA LEU A 261 -4.76 -13.17 -7.79
C LEU A 261 -5.14 -14.47 -7.05
N SER A 262 -5.85 -14.42 -5.93
CA SER A 262 -6.37 -15.64 -5.29
C SER A 262 -7.56 -16.26 -6.04
N TYR A 263 -8.28 -15.45 -6.83
CA TYR A 263 -9.30 -15.92 -7.77
C TYR A 263 -8.66 -16.54 -9.03
N ASP A 264 -7.72 -15.83 -9.68
CA ASP A 264 -6.97 -16.32 -10.83
C ASP A 264 -5.47 -16.04 -10.69
N PRO A 265 -4.67 -17.02 -10.22
CA PRO A 265 -3.24 -16.87 -10.01
C PRO A 265 -2.43 -16.66 -11.31
N MET A 266 -3.02 -16.92 -12.47
CA MET A 266 -2.32 -16.80 -13.77
C MET A 266 -2.38 -15.40 -14.37
N LEU A 267 -3.15 -14.49 -13.77
CA LEU A 267 -3.26 -13.12 -14.26
C LEU A 267 -1.90 -12.40 -14.19
N SER A 268 -1.59 -11.69 -15.26
CA SER A 268 -0.41 -10.82 -15.33
C SER A 268 -0.63 -9.53 -14.54
N ASN A 269 0.47 -8.88 -14.13
CA ASN A 269 0.41 -7.57 -13.49
C ASN A 269 -0.29 -6.50 -14.35
N ILE A 270 -0.10 -6.57 -15.68
CA ILE A 270 -0.78 -5.68 -16.64
C ILE A 270 -2.30 -5.89 -16.53
N ARG A 271 -2.74 -7.16 -16.58
CA ARG A 271 -4.17 -7.47 -16.50
C ARG A 271 -4.79 -7.10 -15.16
N ILE A 272 -4.04 -7.27 -14.04
CA ILE A 272 -4.48 -6.82 -12.72
C ILE A 272 -4.67 -5.29 -12.69
N LYS A 273 -3.72 -4.52 -13.25
CA LYS A 273 -3.85 -3.05 -13.35
C LYS A 273 -5.07 -2.67 -14.18
N GLU A 274 -5.27 -3.27 -15.34
CA GLU A 274 -6.45 -3.04 -16.19
C GLU A 274 -7.75 -3.32 -15.45
N LEU A 275 -7.86 -4.46 -14.76
CA LEU A 275 -9.05 -4.82 -14.00
C LEU A 275 -9.33 -3.80 -12.90
N LEU A 276 -8.33 -3.47 -12.08
CA LEU A 276 -8.49 -2.49 -11.00
C LEU A 276 -8.89 -1.10 -11.52
N CYS A 277 -8.32 -0.65 -12.66
CA CYS A 277 -8.64 0.67 -13.22
C CYS A 277 -9.99 0.68 -13.94
N ASN A 278 -10.33 -0.35 -14.74
CA ASN A 278 -11.56 -0.40 -15.53
C ASN A 278 -12.83 -0.60 -14.68
N PHE A 279 -12.68 -1.28 -13.55
CA PHE A 279 -13.80 -1.48 -12.60
C PHE A 279 -13.84 -0.43 -11.48
N SER A 280 -13.07 0.64 -11.61
CA SER A 280 -13.17 1.82 -10.75
C SER A 280 -14.14 2.85 -11.36
N ASP A 281 -15.05 3.36 -10.55
CA ASP A 281 -15.93 4.44 -10.95
C ASP A 281 -15.26 5.78 -10.60
N ASN A 282 -15.08 6.66 -11.60
CA ASN A 282 -14.33 7.92 -11.41
C ASN A 282 -12.97 7.73 -10.69
N LYS A 283 -12.26 6.65 -11.00
CA LYS A 283 -11.04 6.17 -10.32
C LYS A 283 -11.26 5.63 -8.90
N GLU A 284 -12.45 5.67 -8.32
CA GLU A 284 -12.72 5.09 -7.01
C GLU A 284 -12.79 3.57 -7.09
N LEU A 285 -12.01 2.89 -6.25
CA LEU A 285 -11.90 1.43 -6.22
C LEU A 285 -13.27 0.77 -5.94
N ASP A 286 -13.73 -0.04 -6.87
CA ASP A 286 -14.91 -0.90 -6.72
C ASP A 286 -14.55 -2.35 -7.06
N ILE A 287 -13.92 -3.04 -6.12
CA ILE A 287 -13.50 -4.43 -6.31
C ILE A 287 -14.69 -5.39 -6.43
N ALA A 288 -15.87 -5.03 -5.90
CA ALA A 288 -17.03 -5.90 -5.95
C ALA A 288 -17.47 -6.22 -7.39
N ARG A 289 -17.36 -5.26 -8.29
CA ARG A 289 -17.67 -5.45 -9.73
C ARG A 289 -16.83 -6.51 -10.43
N LEU A 290 -15.71 -6.91 -9.84
CA LEU A 290 -14.86 -7.98 -10.39
C LEU A 290 -15.39 -9.38 -10.05
N PHE A 291 -16.21 -9.48 -9.00
CA PHE A 291 -16.65 -10.76 -8.45
C PHE A 291 -18.18 -10.95 -8.56
N PHE A 292 -18.92 -9.88 -8.86
CA PHE A 292 -20.37 -9.82 -8.97
C PHE A 292 -20.82 -9.03 -10.21
#